data_7448e42749f21d1f500c7633f33887a2
#
_entry.id   7448e42749f21d1f500c7633f33887a2
#
_cell.length_a   1.000
_cell.length_b   1.000
_cell.length_c   1.000
_cell.angle_alpha   90.00
_cell.angle_beta   90.00
_cell.angle_gamma   90.00
#
_symmetry.space_group_name_H-M   'P 1'
#
loop_
_entity.id
_entity.type
_entity.pdbx_description
1 polymer ?
#
loop_
_entity_poly.entity_id
_entity_poly.type
_entity_poly.pdbx_seq_one_letter_code
_entity_poly.pdbx_strand_id
1 'polypeptide(L)'
;SYLQSQPDINEVILSGGDPLTLSNRKLKLWIERLETLTQLKFLRIHSRVPIVIPSRIDDELTSMLKNSRLRIILVVHSNHASELDDYTCSKLNQLVQQQITVLNQAVLLKGVNDTAPVLVDLSYRLFEAGVMPYYLHVLDKVKGAHHFDLSPKHINEIYTEVLANLPGYLVPKLVREIAGEKNKTPLFGVSTF
;
A
#
# COMPACT_ATOMS: atom_id res chain seq x y z
N SER A 1 19.67 14.62 14.98
CA SER A 1 18.98 13.30 14.80
C SER A 1 19.63 12.51 13.68
N TYR A 2 19.39 11.20 13.62
CA TYR A 2 19.92 10.34 12.56
C TYR A 2 19.62 10.88 11.15
N LEU A 3 18.40 11.29 10.89
CA LEU A 3 18.02 11.85 9.58
C LEU A 3 18.80 13.13 9.22
N GLN A 4 19.17 13.97 10.18
CA GLN A 4 19.97 15.17 9.93
C GLN A 4 21.39 14.85 9.47
N SER A 5 21.93 13.71 9.91
CA SER A 5 23.29 13.25 9.50
C SER A 5 23.29 12.46 8.19
N GLN A 6 22.14 12.30 7.52
CA GLN A 6 21.97 11.53 6.29
C GLN A 6 21.38 12.39 5.18
N PRO A 7 22.16 13.24 4.50
CA PRO A 7 21.66 14.19 3.49
C PRO A 7 21.07 13.52 2.24
N ASP A 8 21.42 12.28 1.98
CA ASP A 8 20.96 11.52 0.81
C ASP A 8 19.56 10.90 1.00
N ILE A 9 19.03 10.89 2.24
CA ILE A 9 17.67 10.41 2.51
C ILE A 9 16.67 11.47 2.07
N ASN A 10 15.89 11.17 1.04
CA ASN A 10 14.86 12.06 0.51
C ASN A 10 13.43 11.59 0.80
N GLU A 11 13.22 10.37 1.31
CA GLU A 11 11.93 9.79 1.68
C GLU A 11 11.98 9.23 3.11
N VAL A 12 10.90 9.44 3.85
CA VAL A 12 10.63 8.75 5.12
C VAL A 12 9.37 7.92 4.99
N ILE A 13 9.39 6.72 5.54
CA ILE A 13 8.24 5.82 5.58
C ILE A 13 7.79 5.71 7.04
N LEU A 14 6.55 6.10 7.30
CA LEU A 14 5.87 5.78 8.56
C LEU A 14 5.20 4.41 8.39
N SER A 15 5.72 3.42 9.10
CA SER A 15 5.16 2.07 9.19
C SER A 15 5.51 1.46 10.55
N GLY A 16 4.93 0.29 10.88
CA GLY A 16 5.16 -0.36 12.16
C GLY A 16 4.34 0.27 13.30
N GLY A 17 3.41 -0.52 13.89
CA GLY A 17 2.22 0.06 14.47
C GLY A 17 1.49 0.91 13.41
N ASP A 18 0.19 0.94 13.31
CA ASP A 18 -0.45 1.70 12.22
C ASP A 18 -0.38 3.21 12.50
N PRO A 19 0.28 4.04 11.64
CA PRO A 19 0.46 5.48 11.88
C PRO A 19 -0.85 6.25 11.99
N LEU A 20 -1.91 5.82 11.30
CA LEU A 20 -3.20 6.52 11.34
C LEU A 20 -4.05 6.18 12.58
N THR A 21 -3.57 5.33 13.48
CA THR A 21 -4.12 5.20 14.84
C THR A 21 -3.73 6.37 15.75
N LEU A 22 -2.72 7.13 15.37
CA LEU A 22 -2.35 8.36 16.07
C LEU A 22 -3.42 9.44 15.88
N SER A 23 -3.63 10.28 16.90
CA SER A 23 -4.48 11.47 16.74
C SER A 23 -3.87 12.44 15.72
N ASN A 24 -4.72 13.26 15.06
CA ASN A 24 -4.28 14.28 14.12
C ASN A 24 -3.23 15.20 14.72
N ARG A 25 -3.38 15.60 15.99
CA ARG A 25 -2.39 16.43 16.72
C ARG A 25 -1.01 15.78 16.79
N LYS A 26 -0.95 14.46 17.08
CA LYS A 26 0.35 13.74 17.15
C LYS A 26 0.96 13.57 15.78
N LEU A 27 0.15 13.19 14.80
CA LEU A 27 0.61 13.01 13.42
C LEU A 27 1.14 14.34 12.85
N LYS A 28 0.45 15.46 13.11
CA LYS A 28 0.85 16.80 12.71
C LYS A 28 2.24 17.17 13.25
N LEU A 29 2.49 16.94 14.54
CA LEU A 29 3.80 17.21 15.15
C LEU A 29 4.92 16.41 14.48
N TRP A 30 4.65 15.18 14.05
CA TRP A 30 5.64 14.37 13.34
C TRP A 30 5.89 14.91 11.93
N ILE A 31 4.84 15.26 11.20
CA ILE A 31 4.95 15.83 9.85
C ILE A 31 5.72 17.15 9.91
N GLU A 32 5.33 18.07 10.78
CA GLU A 32 6.01 19.37 10.96
C GLU A 32 7.50 19.18 11.28
N ARG A 33 7.84 18.21 12.14
CA ARG A 33 9.24 17.92 12.44
C ARG A 33 10.01 17.34 11.25
N LEU A 34 9.38 16.52 10.42
CA LEU A 34 9.99 16.01 9.18
C LEU A 34 10.16 17.13 8.15
N GLU A 35 9.24 18.07 8.11
CA GLU A 35 9.30 19.22 7.21
C GLU A 35 10.47 20.18 7.50
N THR A 36 11.02 20.19 8.72
CA THR A 36 12.24 20.96 9.01
C THR A 36 13.49 20.39 8.32
N LEU A 37 13.45 19.16 7.82
CA LEU A 37 14.55 18.49 7.15
C LEU A 37 14.51 18.76 5.65
N THR A 38 15.26 19.76 5.19
CA THR A 38 15.19 20.29 3.81
C THR A 38 15.48 19.28 2.71
N GLN A 39 16.28 18.22 3.01
CA GLN A 39 16.56 17.12 2.08
C GLN A 39 15.36 16.20 1.84
N LEU A 40 14.38 16.15 2.77
CA LEU A 40 13.20 15.32 2.59
C LEU A 40 12.25 15.93 1.57
N LYS A 41 11.81 15.09 0.63
CA LYS A 41 10.85 15.43 -0.44
C LYS A 41 9.55 14.62 -0.30
N PHE A 42 9.64 13.41 0.21
CA PHE A 42 8.55 12.44 0.23
C PHE A 42 8.27 11.95 1.65
N LEU A 43 6.99 11.79 1.95
CA LEU A 43 6.52 11.10 3.15
C LEU A 43 5.55 10.02 2.74
N ARG A 44 5.90 8.75 2.98
CA ARG A 44 5.05 7.61 2.71
C ARG A 44 4.48 7.08 4.02
N ILE A 45 3.17 6.89 4.04
CA ILE A 45 2.43 6.41 5.21
C ILE A 45 1.80 5.08 4.83
N HIS A 46 2.11 4.01 5.56
CA HIS A 46 1.50 2.71 5.41
C HIS A 46 0.44 2.51 6.48
N SER A 47 -0.80 2.25 6.07
CA SER A 47 -1.91 2.13 7.02
C SER A 47 -3.01 1.22 6.50
N ARG A 48 -3.53 0.35 7.36
CA ARG A 48 -4.75 -0.40 7.11
C ARG A 48 -6.01 0.36 7.59
N VAL A 49 -5.84 1.36 8.45
CA VAL A 49 -6.95 2.12 9.05
C VAL A 49 -7.92 2.69 8.03
N PRO A 50 -7.51 3.26 6.87
CA PRO A 50 -8.45 3.76 5.87
C PRO A 50 -9.42 2.70 5.32
N ILE A 51 -9.04 1.44 5.36
CA ILE A 51 -9.88 0.33 4.89
C ILE A 51 -10.82 -0.15 5.99
N VAL A 52 -10.33 -0.29 7.24
CA VAL A 52 -11.12 -0.85 8.34
C VAL A 52 -11.90 0.20 9.13
N ILE A 53 -11.50 1.45 9.08
CA ILE A 53 -12.14 2.60 9.72
C ILE A 53 -12.08 3.80 8.75
N PRO A 54 -12.84 3.79 7.64
CA PRO A 54 -12.74 4.83 6.62
C PRO A 54 -13.12 6.22 7.14
N SER A 55 -13.92 6.32 8.21
CA SER A 55 -14.23 7.59 8.89
C SER A 55 -12.99 8.27 9.50
N ARG A 56 -11.85 7.56 9.63
CA ARG A 56 -10.57 8.17 10.03
C ARG A 56 -10.05 9.18 9.00
N ILE A 57 -10.49 9.07 7.75
CA ILE A 57 -10.24 10.08 6.72
C ILE A 57 -11.24 11.22 6.95
N ASP A 58 -10.93 12.07 7.90
CA ASP A 58 -11.65 13.29 8.20
C ASP A 58 -11.04 14.52 7.49
N ASP A 59 -11.73 15.65 7.54
CA ASP A 59 -11.30 16.87 6.87
C ASP A 59 -10.02 17.44 7.47
N GLU A 60 -9.81 17.28 8.78
CA GLU A 60 -8.59 17.72 9.47
C GLU A 60 -7.37 16.93 8.97
N LEU A 61 -7.46 15.59 8.91
CA LEU A 61 -6.41 14.75 8.36
C LEU A 61 -6.12 15.12 6.91
N THR A 62 -7.17 15.18 6.09
CA THR A 62 -7.04 15.46 4.66
C THR A 62 -6.39 16.82 4.42
N SER A 63 -6.82 17.87 5.14
CA SER A 63 -6.23 19.21 5.04
C SER A 63 -4.78 19.23 5.50
N MET A 64 -4.45 18.52 6.58
CA MET A 64 -3.08 18.43 7.09
C MET A 64 -2.15 17.79 6.07
N LEU A 65 -2.56 16.67 5.46
CA LEU A 65 -1.76 15.97 4.46
C LEU A 65 -1.58 16.79 3.19
N LYS A 66 -2.67 17.45 2.72
CA LYS A 66 -2.65 18.33 1.55
C LYS A 66 -1.69 19.51 1.71
N ASN A 67 -1.69 20.12 2.88
CA ASN A 67 -0.92 21.36 3.15
C ASN A 67 0.55 21.08 3.49
N SER A 68 0.95 19.81 3.57
CA SER A 68 2.34 19.45 3.79
C SER A 68 3.21 19.86 2.59
N ARG A 69 4.42 20.40 2.88
CA ARG A 69 5.40 20.61 1.81
C ARG A 69 5.97 19.31 1.25
N LEU A 70 5.87 18.21 2.02
CA LEU A 70 6.30 16.89 1.57
C LEU A 70 5.24 16.30 0.63
N ARG A 71 5.68 15.67 -0.46
CA ARG A 71 4.77 14.89 -1.28
C ARG A 71 4.30 13.68 -0.49
N ILE A 72 3.02 13.63 -0.19
CA ILE A 72 2.43 12.53 0.60
C ILE A 72 2.06 11.36 -0.30
N ILE A 73 2.48 10.17 0.09
CA ILE A 73 2.06 8.90 -0.49
C ILE A 73 1.40 8.07 0.62
N LEU A 74 0.13 7.74 0.47
CA LEU A 74 -0.57 6.83 1.37
C LEU A 74 -0.62 5.44 0.72
N VAL A 75 -0.11 4.43 1.41
CA VAL A 75 -0.21 3.03 1.00
C VAL A 75 -1.23 2.36 1.89
N VAL A 76 -2.39 2.04 1.33
CA VAL A 76 -3.45 1.29 2.03
C VAL A 76 -3.24 -0.21 1.87
N HIS A 77 -3.91 -1.00 2.71
CA HIS A 77 -3.80 -2.45 2.72
C HIS A 77 -5.19 -3.06 2.56
N SER A 78 -5.57 -3.41 1.33
CA SER A 78 -6.77 -4.17 1.02
C SER A 78 -6.39 -5.43 0.25
N ASN A 79 -6.97 -6.56 0.64
CA ASN A 79 -6.69 -7.88 0.07
C ASN A 79 -7.83 -8.37 -0.83
N HIS A 80 -9.02 -7.77 -0.73
CA HIS A 80 -10.21 -8.22 -1.46
C HIS A 80 -11.13 -7.03 -1.80
N ALA A 81 -11.82 -7.09 -2.94
CA ALA A 81 -12.74 -6.02 -3.37
C ALA A 81 -13.89 -5.77 -2.37
N SER A 82 -14.33 -6.80 -1.65
CA SER A 82 -15.36 -6.65 -0.61
C SER A 82 -14.97 -5.78 0.58
N GLU A 83 -13.69 -5.46 0.75
CA GLU A 83 -13.22 -4.49 1.75
C GLU A 83 -13.45 -3.02 1.29
N LEU A 84 -13.82 -2.82 0.02
CA LEU A 84 -13.96 -1.52 -0.63
C LEU A 84 -15.44 -1.22 -0.93
N ASP A 85 -16.22 -1.00 0.13
CA ASP A 85 -17.60 -0.52 -0.04
C ASP A 85 -17.62 0.94 -0.58
N ASP A 86 -18.80 1.43 -0.94
CA ASP A 86 -18.95 2.76 -1.54
C ASP A 86 -18.49 3.87 -0.59
N TYR A 87 -18.66 3.70 0.73
CA TYR A 87 -18.20 4.66 1.71
C TYR A 87 -16.67 4.69 1.78
N THR A 88 -16.02 3.54 1.84
CA THR A 88 -14.56 3.41 1.80
C THR A 88 -13.98 3.99 0.52
N CYS A 89 -14.57 3.65 -0.65
CA CYS A 89 -14.16 4.22 -1.93
C CYS A 89 -14.30 5.74 -1.96
N SER A 90 -15.41 6.29 -1.46
CA SER A 90 -15.63 7.74 -1.37
C SER A 90 -14.53 8.42 -0.53
N LYS A 91 -14.16 7.83 0.61
CA LYS A 91 -13.11 8.36 1.49
C LYS A 91 -11.71 8.31 0.86
N LEU A 92 -11.39 7.23 0.16
CA LEU A 92 -10.13 7.12 -0.59
C LEU A 92 -10.07 8.14 -1.73
N ASN A 93 -11.17 8.29 -2.46
CA ASN A 93 -11.29 9.29 -3.54
C ASN A 93 -11.13 10.72 -3.01
N GLN A 94 -11.66 11.03 -1.81
CA GLN A 94 -11.46 12.33 -1.16
C GLN A 94 -9.96 12.67 -1.02
N LEU A 95 -9.10 11.71 -0.65
CA LEU A 95 -7.65 11.91 -0.58
C LEU A 95 -7.04 12.17 -1.96
N VAL A 96 -7.45 11.39 -2.96
CA VAL A 96 -6.95 11.53 -4.34
C VAL A 96 -7.29 12.91 -4.92
N GLN A 97 -8.53 13.39 -4.69
CA GLN A 97 -8.94 14.74 -5.11
C GLN A 97 -8.13 15.87 -4.45
N GLN A 98 -7.53 15.60 -3.30
CA GLN A 98 -6.59 16.51 -2.64
C GLN A 98 -5.14 16.31 -3.08
N GLN A 99 -4.91 15.63 -4.21
CA GLN A 99 -3.60 15.36 -4.81
C GLN A 99 -2.67 14.47 -3.96
N ILE A 100 -3.23 13.70 -3.04
CA ILE A 100 -2.50 12.68 -2.29
C ILE A 100 -2.43 11.43 -3.16
N THR A 101 -1.23 10.92 -3.37
CA THR A 101 -1.05 9.65 -4.10
C THR A 101 -1.46 8.50 -3.21
N VAL A 102 -2.47 7.73 -3.63
CA VAL A 102 -2.94 6.56 -2.87
C VAL A 102 -2.61 5.29 -3.64
N LEU A 103 -1.90 4.39 -2.97
CA LEU A 103 -1.45 3.10 -3.50
C LEU A 103 -2.03 1.98 -2.63
N ASN A 104 -2.24 0.79 -3.20
CA ASN A 104 -2.61 -0.39 -2.43
C ASN A 104 -1.50 -1.44 -2.44
N GLN A 105 -1.24 -2.04 -1.28
CA GLN A 105 -0.53 -3.30 -1.19
C GLN A 105 -1.47 -4.39 -0.67
N ALA A 106 -1.43 -5.56 -1.30
CA ALA A 106 -2.17 -6.75 -0.90
C ALA A 106 -1.21 -7.88 -0.56
N VAL A 107 -1.69 -8.84 0.21
CA VAL A 107 -1.00 -10.12 0.44
C VAL A 107 -1.82 -11.21 -0.23
N LEU A 108 -1.17 -12.08 -0.98
CA LEU A 108 -1.79 -13.25 -1.60
C LEU A 108 -2.04 -14.31 -0.52
N LEU A 109 -3.31 -14.65 -0.29
CA LEU A 109 -3.77 -15.48 0.82
C LEU A 109 -4.69 -16.59 0.30
N LYS A 110 -4.33 -17.84 0.60
CA LYS A 110 -5.16 -19.00 0.29
C LYS A 110 -6.54 -18.89 0.92
N GLY A 111 -7.58 -19.17 0.12
CA GLY A 111 -8.98 -19.12 0.56
C GLY A 111 -9.54 -17.71 0.74
N VAL A 112 -8.77 -16.66 0.37
CA VAL A 112 -9.21 -15.26 0.42
C VAL A 112 -9.18 -14.63 -0.97
N ASN A 113 -8.00 -14.55 -1.59
CA ASN A 113 -7.78 -13.91 -2.88
C ASN A 113 -6.86 -14.75 -3.80
N ASP A 114 -6.89 -16.05 -3.64
CA ASP A 114 -6.05 -17.03 -4.32
C ASP A 114 -6.56 -17.45 -5.70
N THR A 115 -7.26 -16.56 -6.39
CA THR A 115 -7.66 -16.74 -7.79
C THR A 115 -7.49 -15.44 -8.59
N ALA A 116 -7.19 -15.56 -9.87
CA ALA A 116 -6.99 -14.38 -10.72
C ALA A 116 -8.23 -13.49 -10.83
N PRO A 117 -9.47 -14.00 -10.99
CA PRO A 117 -10.66 -13.15 -11.05
C PRO A 117 -10.83 -12.24 -9.81
N VAL A 118 -10.53 -12.75 -8.61
CA VAL A 118 -10.62 -11.97 -7.36
C VAL A 118 -9.60 -10.84 -7.33
N LEU A 119 -8.37 -11.08 -7.78
CA LEU A 119 -7.32 -10.06 -7.84
C LEU A 119 -7.57 -9.03 -8.95
N VAL A 120 -8.15 -9.46 -10.07
CA VAL A 120 -8.59 -8.59 -11.16
C VAL A 120 -9.70 -7.65 -10.68
N ASP A 121 -10.71 -8.19 -10.00
CA ASP A 121 -11.80 -7.42 -9.41
C ASP A 121 -11.28 -6.40 -8.38
N LEU A 122 -10.37 -6.82 -7.49
CA LEU A 122 -9.72 -5.92 -6.54
C LEU A 122 -8.99 -4.77 -7.27
N SER A 123 -8.26 -5.07 -8.33
CA SER A 123 -7.50 -4.05 -9.08
C SER A 123 -8.41 -3.01 -9.73
N TYR A 124 -9.52 -3.44 -10.33
CA TYR A 124 -10.50 -2.51 -10.89
C TYR A 124 -11.21 -1.70 -9.81
N ARG A 125 -11.66 -2.33 -8.73
CA ARG A 125 -12.33 -1.63 -7.63
C ARG A 125 -11.44 -0.57 -6.96
N LEU A 126 -10.15 -0.87 -6.80
CA LEU A 126 -9.15 0.09 -6.33
C LEU A 126 -9.04 1.28 -7.28
N PHE A 127 -8.91 1.02 -8.58
CA PHE A 127 -8.75 2.07 -9.59
C PHE A 127 -9.97 2.97 -9.70
N GLU A 128 -11.18 2.43 -9.60
CA GLU A 128 -12.43 3.21 -9.51
C GLU A 128 -12.45 4.16 -8.31
N ALA A 129 -11.85 3.75 -7.19
CA ALA A 129 -11.65 4.60 -6.02
C ALA A 129 -10.45 5.58 -6.14
N GLY A 130 -9.76 5.61 -7.30
CA GLY A 130 -8.57 6.42 -7.54
C GLY A 130 -7.29 5.88 -6.89
N VAL A 131 -7.29 4.63 -6.44
CA VAL A 131 -6.15 3.97 -5.79
C VAL A 131 -5.42 3.09 -6.81
N MET A 132 -4.09 3.23 -6.89
CA MET A 132 -3.30 2.41 -7.80
C MET A 132 -2.87 1.10 -7.11
N PRO A 133 -3.11 -0.08 -7.73
CA PRO A 133 -2.48 -1.32 -7.32
C PRO A 133 -0.96 -1.17 -7.34
N TYR A 134 -0.29 -1.55 -6.25
CA TYR A 134 1.15 -1.33 -6.13
C TYR A 134 1.93 -2.62 -5.93
N TYR A 135 1.70 -3.28 -4.79
CA TYR A 135 2.34 -4.56 -4.51
C TYR A 135 1.31 -5.66 -4.24
N LEU A 136 1.62 -6.86 -4.74
CA LEU A 136 1.05 -8.12 -4.31
C LEU A 136 2.17 -8.91 -3.62
N HIS A 137 2.12 -8.97 -2.29
CA HIS A 137 3.08 -9.72 -1.51
C HIS A 137 2.76 -11.19 -1.50
N VAL A 138 3.75 -12.03 -1.70
CA VAL A 138 3.67 -13.43 -1.27
C VAL A 138 3.74 -13.45 0.25
N LEU A 139 2.94 -14.31 0.87
CA LEU A 139 2.86 -14.41 2.33
C LEU A 139 4.24 -14.71 2.94
N ASP A 140 4.62 -13.91 3.94
CA ASP A 140 5.81 -14.18 4.73
C ASP A 140 5.59 -15.37 5.65
N LYS A 141 6.65 -16.19 5.83
CA LYS A 141 6.61 -17.35 6.72
C LYS A 141 6.59 -16.93 8.19
N VAL A 142 5.45 -16.41 8.64
CA VAL A 142 5.23 -16.05 10.03
C VAL A 142 4.49 -17.15 10.78
N LYS A 143 4.81 -17.31 12.07
CA LYS A 143 4.18 -18.32 12.93
C LYS A 143 2.65 -18.09 12.98
N GLY A 144 1.88 -19.14 12.69
CA GLY A 144 0.41 -19.09 12.73
C GLY A 144 -0.28 -18.77 11.39
N ALA A 145 0.46 -18.39 10.33
CA ALA A 145 -0.11 -18.04 9.03
C ALA A 145 -0.04 -19.13 7.95
N HIS A 146 0.50 -20.31 8.26
CA HIS A 146 0.74 -21.38 7.28
C HIS A 146 -0.49 -21.85 6.50
N HIS A 147 -1.68 -21.73 7.07
CA HIS A 147 -2.91 -22.14 6.41
C HIS A 147 -3.30 -21.22 5.24
N PHE A 148 -2.74 -20.02 5.18
CA PHE A 148 -2.92 -19.09 4.08
C PHE A 148 -1.81 -19.21 3.01
N ASP A 149 -0.81 -20.06 3.20
CA ASP A 149 0.31 -20.18 2.27
C ASP A 149 -0.09 -20.88 0.98
N LEU A 150 0.55 -20.48 -0.11
CA LEU A 150 0.35 -21.01 -1.46
C LEU A 150 1.66 -21.57 -2.01
N SER A 151 1.55 -22.65 -2.79
CA SER A 151 2.72 -23.19 -3.46
C SER A 151 3.25 -22.21 -4.51
N PRO A 152 4.57 -22.18 -4.78
CA PRO A 152 5.16 -21.32 -5.81
C PRO A 152 4.53 -21.54 -7.21
N LYS A 153 4.17 -22.78 -7.53
CA LYS A 153 3.49 -23.11 -8.78
C LYS A 153 2.14 -22.41 -8.88
N HIS A 154 1.34 -22.50 -7.83
CA HIS A 154 0.00 -21.89 -7.82
C HIS A 154 0.06 -20.37 -7.85
N ILE A 155 1.02 -19.75 -7.12
CA ILE A 155 1.27 -18.29 -7.18
C ILE A 155 1.58 -17.86 -8.62
N ASN A 156 2.43 -18.61 -9.33
CA ASN A 156 2.79 -18.30 -10.71
C ASN A 156 1.61 -18.46 -11.68
N GLU A 157 0.79 -19.49 -11.51
CA GLU A 157 -0.44 -19.71 -12.29
C GLU A 157 -1.40 -18.52 -12.13
N ILE A 158 -1.72 -18.13 -10.88
CA ILE A 158 -2.59 -16.97 -10.58
C ILE A 158 -2.02 -15.70 -11.20
N TYR A 159 -0.74 -15.42 -10.98
CA TYR A 159 -0.15 -14.17 -11.45
C TYR A 159 -0.07 -14.09 -12.98
N THR A 160 0.16 -15.22 -13.66
CA THR A 160 0.12 -15.29 -15.13
C THR A 160 -1.28 -14.93 -15.66
N GLU A 161 -2.32 -15.43 -15.03
CA GLU A 161 -3.69 -15.08 -15.40
C GLU A 161 -4.02 -13.61 -15.08
N VAL A 162 -3.53 -13.06 -13.98
CA VAL A 162 -3.68 -11.62 -13.65
C VAL A 162 -3.03 -10.75 -14.72
N LEU A 163 -1.82 -11.10 -15.17
CA LEU A 163 -1.13 -10.41 -16.26
C LEU A 163 -1.91 -10.46 -17.58
N ALA A 164 -2.60 -11.56 -17.86
CA ALA A 164 -3.39 -11.72 -19.09
C ALA A 164 -4.72 -10.95 -19.08
N ASN A 165 -5.26 -10.63 -17.89
CA ASN A 165 -6.60 -10.08 -17.71
C ASN A 165 -6.63 -8.62 -17.27
N LEU A 166 -5.48 -8.00 -16.96
CA LEU A 166 -5.40 -6.60 -16.58
C LEU A 166 -4.59 -5.76 -17.55
N PRO A 167 -4.98 -4.49 -17.77
CA PRO A 167 -4.08 -3.51 -18.35
C PRO A 167 -2.81 -3.39 -17.51
N GLY A 168 -1.64 -3.25 -18.15
CA GLY A 168 -0.36 -3.31 -17.46
C GLY A 168 -0.21 -2.33 -16.27
N TYR A 169 -0.87 -1.17 -16.31
CA TYR A 169 -0.85 -0.19 -15.22
C TYR A 169 -1.70 -0.60 -13.99
N LEU A 170 -2.58 -1.60 -14.12
CA LEU A 170 -3.38 -2.17 -13.01
C LEU A 170 -2.80 -3.45 -12.43
N VAL A 171 -1.72 -3.97 -13.01
CA VAL A 171 -1.06 -5.18 -12.49
C VAL A 171 -0.19 -4.80 -11.30
N PRO A 172 -0.49 -5.26 -10.08
CA PRO A 172 0.38 -5.06 -8.93
C PRO A 172 1.68 -5.85 -9.09
N LYS A 173 2.79 -5.30 -8.65
CA LYS A 173 4.09 -6.00 -8.68
C LYS A 173 4.08 -7.14 -7.68
N LEU A 174 4.22 -8.38 -8.16
CA LEU A 174 4.40 -9.56 -7.30
C LEU A 174 5.78 -9.50 -6.64
N VAL A 175 5.81 -9.51 -5.32
CA VAL A 175 7.06 -9.33 -4.54
C VAL A 175 7.10 -10.27 -3.33
N ARG A 176 8.33 -10.55 -2.88
CA ARG A 176 8.60 -11.20 -1.59
C ARG A 176 9.53 -10.33 -0.77
N GLU A 177 9.33 -10.31 0.54
CA GLU A 177 10.27 -9.72 1.48
C GLU A 177 11.29 -10.77 1.89
N ILE A 178 12.57 -10.50 1.66
CA ILE A 178 13.68 -11.39 2.02
C ILE A 178 14.54 -10.66 3.03
N ALA A 179 14.71 -11.26 4.22
CA ALA A 179 15.50 -10.67 5.28
C ALA A 179 16.95 -10.41 4.81
N GLY A 180 17.42 -9.18 5.01
CA GLY A 180 18.75 -8.75 4.59
C GLY A 180 18.84 -8.15 3.19
N GLU A 181 17.81 -8.28 2.35
CA GLU A 181 17.78 -7.60 1.06
C GLU A 181 17.43 -6.11 1.22
N LYS A 182 18.00 -5.27 0.37
CA LYS A 182 17.78 -3.81 0.40
C LYS A 182 16.39 -3.40 -0.07
N ASN A 183 15.75 -4.24 -0.88
CA ASN A 183 14.46 -3.96 -1.52
C ASN A 183 13.58 -5.20 -1.48
N LYS A 184 12.26 -4.99 -1.64
CA LYS A 184 11.34 -6.10 -1.93
C LYS A 184 11.75 -6.77 -3.22
N THR A 185 11.97 -8.10 -3.19
CA THR A 185 12.44 -8.88 -4.34
C THR A 185 11.28 -9.15 -5.29
N PRO A 186 11.30 -8.62 -6.52
CA PRO A 186 10.28 -8.95 -7.50
C PRO A 186 10.32 -10.43 -7.87
N LEU A 187 9.16 -11.05 -7.91
CA LEU A 187 8.98 -12.40 -8.42
C LEU A 187 8.42 -12.27 -9.84
N PHE A 188 9.29 -12.39 -10.83
CA PHE A 188 8.83 -12.47 -12.22
C PHE A 188 8.22 -13.84 -12.43
N GLY A 189 7.07 -13.91 -13.08
CA GLY A 189 6.60 -15.15 -13.69
C GLY A 189 7.72 -15.66 -14.58
N VAL A 190 8.34 -16.76 -14.21
CA VAL A 190 9.45 -17.35 -14.94
C VAL A 190 8.88 -17.92 -16.22
N SER A 191 8.78 -17.08 -17.25
CA SER A 191 8.85 -17.52 -18.61
C SER A 191 10.34 -17.83 -18.84
N THR A 192 10.72 -19.08 -18.77
CA THR A 192 11.98 -19.53 -19.37
C THR A 192 11.92 -19.19 -20.85
N PHE A 193 12.71 -18.18 -21.26
CA PHE A 193 13.07 -18.00 -22.64
C PHE A 193 13.98 -19.15 -23.07
#